data_918c9670d77c062e0074bc33c53db8f2
#
_entry.id   918c9670d77c062e0074bc33c53db8f2
#
_cell.length_a   1.000
_cell.length_b   1.000
_cell.length_c   1.000
_cell.angle_alpha   90.00
_cell.angle_beta   90.00
_cell.angle_gamma   90.00
#
_symmetry.space_group_name_H-M   'P 1'
#
loop_
_entity.id
_entity.type
_entity.pdbx_description
1 polymer ?
#
loop_
_entity_poly.entity_id
_entity_poly.type
_entity_poly.pdbx_seq_one_letter_code
_entity_poly.pdbx_strand_id
1 'polypeptide(L)'
;MLRKLLLVAALFAASPMLCASEAAAQCAPRDLIKTLGNTRATSAIAPSGGIKSDVVGTVWKTITLGNFANSFALRNALDAAGCDVGDLAEEIIARPAFTLAPTKTVVDLVAAPAAEFGLTAESAALGDIYSRAEKLGLSLVPAEVGPELRLQYLDQPIGEFLHVGMKPITTWNGDPVIFVVANGGAGLILIGQHASADTQIPTSAVFLFVRPPDTPELAQVRAPAR
;
A
#
# COMPACT_ATOMS: atom_id res chain seq x y z
N MET A 1 20.84 75.91 12.13
CA MET A 1 22.30 75.67 11.91
C MET A 1 22.57 74.15 12.05
N LEU A 2 23.15 73.61 10.97
CA LEU A 2 24.08 72.49 10.83
C LEU A 2 23.63 71.13 11.30
N ARG A 3 23.15 70.30 10.38
CA ARG A 3 23.71 69.07 9.81
C ARG A 3 24.70 68.31 10.67
N LYS A 4 24.35 67.03 10.95
CA LYS A 4 25.30 65.90 10.76
C LYS A 4 24.56 64.62 10.39
N LEU A 5 24.78 64.21 9.16
CA LEU A 5 24.47 62.93 8.53
C LEU A 5 25.43 61.89 9.06
N LEU A 6 24.98 60.79 9.60
CA LEU A 6 25.80 59.59 9.87
C LEU A 6 25.22 58.40 9.11
N LEU A 7 25.95 58.08 8.01
CA LEU A 7 25.82 56.85 7.26
C LEU A 7 26.29 55.69 8.14
N VAL A 8 25.42 54.71 8.42
CA VAL A 8 25.81 53.40 8.93
C VAL A 8 25.66 52.40 7.78
N ALA A 9 26.78 52.00 7.20
CA ALA A 9 26.88 50.93 6.24
C ALA A 9 26.75 49.60 6.99
N ALA A 10 25.64 48.90 6.82
CA ALA A 10 25.48 47.54 7.30
C ALA A 10 26.03 46.57 6.25
N LEU A 11 27.14 45.92 6.54
CA LEU A 11 27.66 44.76 5.80
C LEU A 11 26.67 43.58 5.98
N PHE A 12 25.99 43.21 4.91
CA PHE A 12 25.29 41.95 4.81
C PHE A 12 26.32 40.85 4.47
N ALA A 13 26.68 40.07 5.48
CA ALA A 13 27.39 38.80 5.30
C ALA A 13 26.41 37.77 4.72
N ALA A 14 26.56 37.46 3.43
CA ALA A 14 25.86 36.39 2.76
C ALA A 14 26.42 35.03 3.24
N SER A 15 25.72 34.37 4.11
CA SER A 15 25.99 32.96 4.40
C SER A 15 25.39 32.08 3.27
N PRO A 16 26.17 31.18 2.66
CA PRO A 16 25.61 30.20 1.73
C PRO A 16 24.82 29.17 2.53
N MET A 17 23.50 29.23 2.44
CA MET A 17 22.62 28.16 2.90
C MET A 17 22.83 26.96 1.98
N LEU A 18 23.54 25.92 2.48
CA LEU A 18 23.53 24.60 1.85
C LEU A 18 22.10 24.07 1.91
N CYS A 19 21.38 24.17 0.78
CA CYS A 19 20.17 23.39 0.58
C CYS A 19 20.59 21.92 0.46
N ALA A 20 20.42 21.16 1.54
CA ALA A 20 20.34 19.72 1.46
C ALA A 20 19.10 19.38 0.61
N SER A 21 19.34 18.91 -0.62
CA SER A 21 18.30 18.39 -1.50
C SER A 21 17.86 17.06 -0.92
N GLU A 22 16.81 17.06 -0.09
CA GLU A 22 16.04 15.86 0.18
C GLU A 22 15.35 15.46 -1.12
N ALA A 23 15.80 14.35 -1.70
CA ALA A 23 15.13 13.75 -2.85
C ALA A 23 13.79 13.18 -2.36
N ALA A 24 12.75 14.02 -2.42
CA ALA A 24 11.38 13.56 -2.24
C ALA A 24 11.05 12.62 -3.42
N ALA A 25 10.92 11.33 -3.13
CA ALA A 25 10.39 10.36 -4.08
C ALA A 25 8.94 10.74 -4.39
N GLN A 26 8.68 11.15 -5.62
CA GLN A 26 7.36 11.56 -6.09
C GLN A 26 6.67 10.39 -6.79
N CYS A 27 5.42 10.15 -6.48
CA CYS A 27 4.56 9.16 -7.16
C CYS A 27 4.24 9.51 -8.61
N ALA A 28 4.36 10.78 -9.01
CA ALA A 28 4.02 11.23 -10.35
C ALA A 28 5.14 10.92 -11.37
N PRO A 29 4.81 10.37 -12.55
CA PRO A 29 5.75 10.29 -13.65
C PRO A 29 6.04 11.69 -14.16
N ARG A 30 7.29 12.15 -14.04
CA ARG A 30 7.71 13.39 -14.69
C ARG A 30 7.73 13.19 -16.20
N ASP A 31 7.12 14.12 -16.91
CA ASP A 31 7.11 14.33 -18.35
C ASP A 31 8.29 13.72 -19.10
N LEU A 32 8.07 12.58 -19.75
CA LEU A 32 8.90 12.03 -20.81
C LEU A 32 8.05 11.75 -22.05
N ILE A 33 7.26 12.75 -22.48
CA ILE A 33 6.63 12.73 -23.80
C ILE A 33 7.21 13.88 -24.61
N LYS A 34 8.47 13.73 -25.03
CA LYS A 34 8.96 14.31 -26.28
C LYS A 34 10.14 13.47 -26.78
N THR A 35 9.92 12.86 -27.90
CA THR A 35 10.86 12.13 -28.75
C THR A 35 10.87 10.62 -28.55
N LEU A 36 9.94 9.92 -29.18
CA LEU A 36 10.30 8.65 -29.82
C LEU A 36 9.33 8.36 -30.97
N GLY A 37 9.94 8.31 -32.15
CA GLY A 37 9.30 7.95 -33.39
C GLY A 37 8.75 6.52 -33.35
N ASN A 38 7.75 6.36 -34.15
CA ASN A 38 7.00 5.21 -34.57
C ASN A 38 7.85 3.92 -34.69
N THR A 39 7.80 3.07 -33.67
CA THR A 39 8.15 1.66 -33.79
C THR A 39 7.02 0.84 -33.20
N ARG A 40 6.32 0.13 -34.07
CA ARG A 40 5.26 -0.83 -33.79
C ARG A 40 5.87 -2.00 -33.00
N ALA A 41 5.85 -1.88 -31.65
CA ALA A 41 6.20 -2.96 -30.76
C ALA A 41 4.94 -3.76 -30.45
N THR A 42 4.90 -4.98 -30.94
CA THR A 42 3.97 -6.02 -30.52
C THR A 42 4.23 -6.27 -29.03
N SER A 43 3.32 -5.78 -28.18
CA SER A 43 3.40 -5.95 -26.73
C SER A 43 3.13 -7.42 -26.41
N ALA A 44 4.16 -8.23 -26.38
CA ALA A 44 4.14 -9.46 -25.60
C ALA A 44 4.16 -9.03 -24.14
N ILE A 45 3.03 -9.18 -23.44
CA ILE A 45 2.96 -9.14 -21.99
C ILE A 45 3.86 -10.27 -21.51
N ALA A 46 5.07 -9.91 -21.05
CA ALA A 46 5.90 -10.84 -20.35
C ALA A 46 5.18 -11.21 -19.03
N PRO A 47 4.97 -12.50 -18.73
CA PRO A 47 4.48 -12.88 -17.42
C PRO A 47 5.53 -12.42 -16.40
N SER A 48 5.14 -11.52 -15.52
CA SER A 48 5.90 -11.19 -14.31
C SER A 48 6.32 -12.50 -13.65
N GLY A 49 7.61 -12.62 -13.34
CA GLY A 49 8.28 -13.86 -12.94
C GLY A 49 7.46 -14.64 -11.93
N GLY A 50 7.13 -15.88 -12.29
CA GLY A 50 6.30 -16.76 -11.50
C GLY A 50 6.85 -16.89 -10.07
N ILE A 51 6.06 -16.45 -9.13
CA ILE A 51 6.26 -16.70 -7.70
C ILE A 51 6.07 -18.21 -7.52
N LYS A 52 7.12 -18.90 -7.06
CA LYS A 52 7.11 -20.37 -6.91
C LYS A 52 6.25 -20.75 -5.68
N SER A 53 5.62 -21.92 -5.73
CA SER A 53 4.63 -22.46 -4.78
C SER A 53 5.05 -22.59 -3.30
N ASP A 54 6.25 -22.18 -2.91
CA ASP A 54 6.67 -22.07 -1.50
C ASP A 54 6.31 -20.73 -0.86
N VAL A 55 5.52 -19.90 -1.54
CA VAL A 55 5.34 -18.46 -1.28
C VAL A 55 4.31 -18.14 -0.20
N VAL A 56 3.36 -19.02 0.06
CA VAL A 56 2.32 -18.79 1.11
C VAL A 56 2.92 -18.67 2.54
N GLY A 57 4.22 -18.59 2.63
CA GLY A 57 4.92 -18.47 3.91
C GLY A 57 6.03 -17.44 3.95
N THR A 58 6.40 -16.87 2.82
CA THR A 58 7.51 -15.94 2.75
C THR A 58 7.02 -14.50 2.87
N VAL A 59 7.67 -13.72 3.75
CA VAL A 59 7.43 -12.28 3.82
C VAL A 59 7.82 -11.64 2.50
N TRP A 60 6.85 -10.98 1.85
CA TRP A 60 7.05 -10.27 0.61
C TRP A 60 7.62 -8.86 0.86
N LYS A 61 7.02 -8.14 1.81
CA LYS A 61 7.44 -6.78 2.17
C LYS A 61 7.06 -6.48 3.62
N THR A 62 7.95 -5.77 4.31
CA THR A 62 7.70 -5.23 5.65
C THR A 62 7.36 -3.75 5.54
N ILE A 63 6.29 -3.32 6.17
CA ILE A 63 5.86 -1.92 6.23
C ILE A 63 5.63 -1.46 7.66
N THR A 64 5.60 -0.14 7.87
CA THR A 64 5.29 0.47 9.17
C THR A 64 3.91 1.12 9.12
N LEU A 65 3.04 0.76 10.05
CA LEU A 65 1.75 1.40 10.31
C LEU A 65 1.87 2.42 11.45
N GLY A 66 0.84 3.25 11.65
CA GLY A 66 0.80 4.23 12.75
C GLY A 66 1.73 5.42 12.51
N ASN A 67 1.99 5.77 11.26
CA ASN A 67 2.80 6.95 10.92
C ASN A 67 1.98 8.26 11.01
N PHE A 68 0.67 8.19 11.00
CA PHE A 68 -0.23 9.33 10.94
C PHE A 68 -1.19 9.39 12.13
N ALA A 69 -1.40 10.59 12.67
CA ALA A 69 -2.28 10.80 13.82
C ALA A 69 -3.78 10.63 13.48
N ASN A 70 -4.15 10.81 12.22
CA ASN A 70 -5.54 10.70 11.74
C ASN A 70 -5.59 10.51 10.22
N SER A 71 -6.77 10.14 9.69
CA SER A 71 -6.97 9.91 8.26
C SER A 71 -6.74 11.15 7.39
N PHE A 72 -6.95 12.35 7.91
CA PHE A 72 -6.67 13.59 7.20
C PHE A 72 -5.16 13.81 6.96
N ALA A 73 -4.33 13.56 7.99
CA ALA A 73 -2.87 13.63 7.85
C ALA A 73 -2.33 12.60 6.86
N LEU A 74 -2.86 11.37 6.90
CA LEU A 74 -2.55 10.30 5.95
C LEU A 74 -2.92 10.71 4.52
N ARG A 75 -4.12 11.28 4.33
CA ARG A 75 -4.58 11.76 3.05
C ARG A 75 -3.68 12.85 2.46
N ASN A 76 -3.33 13.84 3.28
CA ASN A 76 -2.40 14.89 2.85
C ASN A 76 -1.02 14.34 2.47
N ALA A 77 -0.56 13.28 3.13
CA ALA A 77 0.70 12.64 2.77
C ALA A 77 0.63 11.93 1.41
N LEU A 78 -0.49 11.28 1.07
CA LEU A 78 -0.71 10.70 -0.27
C LEU A 78 -0.68 11.80 -1.35
N ASP A 79 -1.40 12.90 -1.13
CA ASP A 79 -1.41 14.04 -2.04
C ASP A 79 -0.01 14.66 -2.20
N ALA A 80 0.71 14.86 -1.09
CA ALA A 80 2.06 15.42 -1.10
C ALA A 80 3.09 14.51 -1.81
N ALA A 81 2.88 13.19 -1.75
CA ALA A 81 3.68 12.22 -2.48
C ALA A 81 3.29 12.15 -3.98
N GLY A 82 2.22 12.82 -4.40
CA GLY A 82 1.69 12.77 -5.76
C GLY A 82 1.02 11.43 -6.10
N CYS A 83 0.57 10.68 -5.09
CA CYS A 83 -0.15 9.44 -5.28
C CYS A 83 -1.62 9.73 -5.52
N ASP A 84 -2.17 9.19 -6.61
CA ASP A 84 -3.61 9.30 -6.87
C ASP A 84 -4.41 8.43 -5.88
N VAL A 85 -5.59 8.92 -5.51
CA VAL A 85 -6.55 8.18 -4.68
C VAL A 85 -7.90 8.20 -5.39
N GLY A 86 -8.42 7.01 -5.71
CA GLY A 86 -9.73 6.89 -6.37
C GLY A 86 -10.88 7.19 -5.41
N ASP A 87 -12.03 7.63 -5.95
CA ASP A 87 -13.20 8.10 -5.20
C ASP A 87 -13.67 7.14 -4.10
N LEU A 88 -13.77 5.83 -4.40
CA LEU A 88 -14.16 4.83 -3.41
C LEU A 88 -13.11 4.64 -2.31
N ALA A 89 -11.82 4.79 -2.65
CA ALA A 89 -10.74 4.73 -1.66
C ALA A 89 -10.81 5.94 -0.73
N GLU A 90 -11.03 7.13 -1.28
CA GLU A 90 -11.26 8.35 -0.51
C GLU A 90 -12.44 8.20 0.44
N GLU A 91 -13.55 7.70 -0.09
CA GLU A 91 -14.76 7.52 0.69
C GLU A 91 -14.52 6.61 1.89
N ILE A 92 -13.89 5.43 1.71
CA ILE A 92 -13.68 4.51 2.83
C ILE A 92 -12.62 4.99 3.81
N ILE A 93 -11.63 5.80 3.39
CA ILE A 93 -10.68 6.47 4.31
C ILE A 93 -11.40 7.47 5.22
N ALA A 94 -12.46 8.11 4.72
CA ALA A 94 -13.26 9.06 5.50
C ALA A 94 -14.28 8.38 6.43
N ARG A 95 -14.48 7.06 6.34
CA ARG A 95 -15.44 6.33 7.18
C ARG A 95 -14.91 6.13 8.60
N PRO A 96 -15.76 6.20 9.64
CA PRO A 96 -15.37 5.90 11.02
C PRO A 96 -14.83 4.47 11.21
N ALA A 97 -15.17 3.54 10.29
CA ALA A 97 -14.67 2.18 10.32
C ALA A 97 -13.21 2.07 9.86
N PHE A 98 -12.66 3.08 9.18
CA PHE A 98 -11.26 3.18 8.88
C PHE A 98 -10.51 3.69 10.12
N THR A 99 -9.66 2.84 10.67
CA THR A 99 -8.89 3.14 11.88
C THR A 99 -7.40 3.05 11.61
N LEU A 100 -6.63 3.90 12.26
CA LEU A 100 -5.17 3.90 12.23
C LEU A 100 -4.61 3.28 13.51
N ALA A 101 -3.46 2.65 13.39
CA ALA A 101 -2.73 2.13 14.54
C ALA A 101 -2.33 3.32 15.47
N PRO A 102 -2.57 3.23 16.79
CA PRO A 102 -2.27 4.33 17.71
C PRO A 102 -0.77 4.54 17.93
N THR A 103 0.03 3.55 17.60
CA THR A 103 1.49 3.56 17.71
C THR A 103 2.13 2.93 16.49
N LYS A 104 3.38 3.30 16.21
CA LYS A 104 4.14 2.69 15.12
C LYS A 104 4.25 1.19 15.33
N THR A 105 3.81 0.43 14.33
CA THR A 105 3.80 -1.03 14.33
C THR A 105 4.37 -1.53 13.01
N VAL A 106 5.30 -2.46 13.08
CA VAL A 106 5.86 -3.13 11.90
C VAL A 106 4.99 -4.31 11.52
N VAL A 107 4.67 -4.44 10.25
CA VAL A 107 3.83 -5.51 9.71
C VAL A 107 4.53 -6.19 8.54
N ASP A 108 4.63 -7.52 8.62
CA ASP A 108 5.18 -8.36 7.58
C ASP A 108 4.07 -8.86 6.67
N LEU A 109 4.09 -8.41 5.43
CA LEU A 109 3.08 -8.75 4.43
C LEU A 109 3.50 -9.97 3.63
N VAL A 110 2.55 -10.87 3.38
CA VAL A 110 2.61 -11.97 2.44
C VAL A 110 1.79 -11.58 1.22
N ALA A 111 2.37 -11.68 0.02
CA ALA A 111 1.69 -11.43 -1.24
C ALA A 111 1.60 -12.73 -2.03
N ALA A 112 0.40 -13.16 -2.39
CA ALA A 112 0.22 -14.37 -3.19
C ALA A 112 -1.02 -14.27 -4.10
N PRO A 113 -0.97 -14.84 -5.31
CA PRO A 113 -2.15 -15.03 -6.15
C PRO A 113 -3.18 -15.92 -5.44
N ALA A 114 -4.48 -15.62 -5.61
CA ALA A 114 -5.53 -16.42 -5.00
C ALA A 114 -5.49 -17.90 -5.41
N ALA A 115 -4.97 -18.21 -6.60
CA ALA A 115 -4.75 -19.59 -7.05
C ALA A 115 -3.83 -20.40 -6.11
N GLU A 116 -2.86 -19.75 -5.46
CA GLU A 116 -1.96 -20.43 -4.51
C GLU A 116 -2.64 -20.87 -3.21
N PHE A 117 -3.85 -20.37 -2.94
CA PHE A 117 -4.68 -20.82 -1.83
C PHE A 117 -5.47 -22.10 -2.14
N GLY A 118 -5.15 -22.77 -3.28
CA GLY A 118 -5.80 -24.01 -3.70
C GLY A 118 -7.13 -23.78 -4.44
N LEU A 119 -7.31 -22.60 -5.04
CA LEU A 119 -8.46 -22.27 -5.88
C LEU A 119 -8.07 -22.56 -7.35
N THR A 120 -8.76 -23.52 -7.97
CA THR A 120 -8.42 -24.02 -9.32
C THR A 120 -9.28 -23.45 -10.44
N ALA A 121 -10.37 -22.78 -10.11
CA ALA A 121 -11.23 -22.08 -11.09
C ALA A 121 -10.58 -20.78 -11.57
N GLU A 122 -11.03 -20.22 -12.70
CA GLU A 122 -10.53 -18.94 -13.21
C GLU A 122 -10.87 -17.76 -12.30
N SER A 123 -11.99 -17.84 -11.58
CA SER A 123 -12.39 -16.86 -10.57
C SER A 123 -12.94 -17.56 -9.34
N ALA A 124 -12.94 -16.86 -8.20
CA ALA A 124 -13.51 -17.33 -6.95
C ALA A 124 -14.20 -16.17 -6.22
N ALA A 125 -15.19 -16.52 -5.38
CA ALA A 125 -15.82 -15.54 -4.50
C ALA A 125 -14.80 -15.03 -3.46
N LEU A 126 -14.85 -13.74 -3.13
CA LEU A 126 -13.93 -13.12 -2.15
C LEU A 126 -13.98 -13.84 -0.81
N GLY A 127 -15.18 -14.29 -0.36
CA GLY A 127 -15.34 -15.04 0.86
C GLY A 127 -14.58 -16.38 0.85
N ASP A 128 -14.55 -17.07 -0.30
CA ASP A 128 -13.80 -18.31 -0.47
C ASP A 128 -12.29 -18.05 -0.45
N ILE A 129 -11.83 -16.97 -1.11
CA ILE A 129 -10.42 -16.56 -1.08
C ILE A 129 -9.96 -16.34 0.37
N TYR A 130 -10.74 -15.58 1.15
CA TYR A 130 -10.42 -15.30 2.55
C TYR A 130 -10.42 -16.57 3.41
N SER A 131 -11.46 -17.40 3.25
CA SER A 131 -11.55 -18.67 3.99
C SER A 131 -10.39 -19.63 3.69
N ARG A 132 -9.89 -19.62 2.44
CA ARG A 132 -8.71 -20.42 2.07
C ARG A 132 -7.42 -19.85 2.64
N ALA A 133 -7.24 -18.52 2.59
CA ALA A 133 -6.09 -17.87 3.21
C ALA A 133 -6.00 -18.14 4.72
N GLU A 134 -7.14 -18.05 5.44
CA GLU A 134 -7.21 -18.38 6.87
C GLU A 134 -6.82 -19.83 7.17
N LYS A 135 -7.27 -20.80 6.35
CA LYS A 135 -6.89 -22.21 6.49
C LYS A 135 -5.40 -22.46 6.30
N LEU A 136 -4.71 -21.58 5.60
CA LEU A 136 -3.26 -21.60 5.41
C LEU A 136 -2.51 -20.80 6.50
N GLY A 137 -3.22 -20.35 7.55
CA GLY A 137 -2.64 -19.60 8.66
C GLY A 137 -2.37 -18.14 8.36
N LEU A 138 -2.96 -17.59 7.28
CA LEU A 138 -2.91 -16.17 6.98
C LEU A 138 -4.08 -15.44 7.65
N SER A 139 -3.89 -14.16 7.97
CA SER A 139 -4.93 -13.32 8.55
C SER A 139 -5.13 -12.05 7.72
N LEU A 140 -6.33 -11.48 7.82
CA LEU A 140 -6.62 -10.20 7.21
C LEU A 140 -5.74 -9.10 7.82
N VAL A 141 -5.33 -8.14 6.98
CA VAL A 141 -4.57 -6.98 7.42
C VAL A 141 -5.49 -5.84 7.87
N PRO A 142 -5.03 -4.93 8.73
CA PRO A 142 -5.71 -3.68 8.98
C PRO A 142 -5.91 -2.88 7.69
N ALA A 143 -7.02 -2.14 7.57
CA ALA A 143 -7.29 -1.32 6.38
C ALA A 143 -6.21 -0.26 6.12
N GLU A 144 -5.56 0.23 7.17
CA GLU A 144 -4.44 1.16 7.11
C GLU A 144 -3.28 0.67 6.21
N VAL A 145 -3.13 -0.65 6.03
CA VAL A 145 -2.11 -1.24 5.14
C VAL A 145 -2.22 -0.72 3.71
N GLY A 146 -3.42 -0.51 3.19
CA GLY A 146 -3.60 0.00 1.83
C GLY A 146 -2.88 1.34 1.57
N PRO A 147 -3.28 2.42 2.26
CA PRO A 147 -2.66 3.74 2.06
C PRO A 147 -1.21 3.82 2.56
N GLU A 148 -0.87 3.13 3.66
CA GLU A 148 0.53 3.10 4.13
C GLU A 148 1.45 2.37 3.14
N LEU A 149 0.99 1.25 2.56
CA LEU A 149 1.73 0.57 1.51
C LEU A 149 1.88 1.47 0.28
N ARG A 150 0.84 2.22 -0.11
CA ARG A 150 0.95 3.14 -1.24
C ARG A 150 2.08 4.14 -1.06
N LEU A 151 2.28 4.67 0.15
CA LEU A 151 3.36 5.60 0.49
C LEU A 151 4.74 4.92 0.58
N GLN A 152 4.79 3.64 0.95
CA GLN A 152 6.03 2.90 1.20
C GLN A 152 6.44 1.98 0.03
N TYR A 153 5.65 1.93 -1.06
CA TYR A 153 5.94 1.12 -2.25
C TYR A 153 5.89 1.96 -3.53
N LEU A 154 6.87 2.86 -3.66
CA LEU A 154 6.94 3.81 -4.78
C LEU A 154 7.56 3.21 -6.04
N ASP A 155 8.28 2.10 -5.91
CA ASP A 155 8.91 1.33 -6.98
C ASP A 155 8.02 0.20 -7.53
N GLN A 156 6.70 0.29 -7.30
CA GLN A 156 5.73 -0.70 -7.78
C GLN A 156 5.78 -0.83 -9.31
N PRO A 157 5.94 -2.06 -9.85
CA PRO A 157 5.95 -2.29 -11.29
C PRO A 157 4.64 -1.87 -11.98
N ILE A 158 4.76 -1.37 -13.22
CA ILE A 158 3.60 -1.08 -14.06
C ILE A 158 2.83 -2.38 -14.35
N GLY A 159 1.52 -2.34 -14.17
CA GLY A 159 0.62 -3.49 -14.35
C GLY A 159 0.45 -4.34 -13.10
N GLU A 160 1.06 -3.98 -11.97
CA GLU A 160 0.84 -4.66 -10.71
C GLU A 160 -0.36 -4.08 -9.96
N PHE A 161 -1.23 -4.98 -9.49
CA PHE A 161 -2.43 -4.70 -8.70
C PHE A 161 -2.44 -5.60 -7.48
N LEU A 162 -2.36 -5.03 -6.28
CA LEU A 162 -2.30 -5.74 -5.02
C LEU A 162 -3.59 -5.51 -4.23
N HIS A 163 -4.43 -6.54 -4.12
CA HIS A 163 -5.65 -6.49 -3.34
C HIS A 163 -5.33 -6.61 -1.86
N VAL A 164 -5.78 -5.64 -1.07
CA VAL A 164 -5.58 -5.67 0.37
C VAL A 164 -6.57 -6.63 0.99
N GLY A 165 -6.09 -7.75 1.53
CA GLY A 165 -6.90 -8.76 2.22
C GLY A 165 -7.38 -8.24 3.58
N MET A 166 -8.35 -7.33 3.56
CA MET A 166 -8.88 -6.62 4.72
C MET A 166 -10.37 -6.87 4.94
N LYS A 167 -10.87 -6.58 6.13
CA LYS A 167 -12.30 -6.51 6.35
C LYS A 167 -12.88 -5.37 5.50
N PRO A 168 -13.85 -5.61 4.62
CA PRO A 168 -14.45 -4.56 3.80
C PRO A 168 -15.03 -3.43 4.65
N ILE A 169 -14.83 -2.20 4.21
CA ILE A 169 -15.43 -1.00 4.80
C ILE A 169 -16.62 -0.59 3.94
N THR A 170 -17.74 -0.31 4.59
CA THR A 170 -18.99 0.04 3.91
C THR A 170 -18.98 1.53 3.52
N THR A 171 -19.29 1.83 2.26
CA THR A 171 -19.51 3.18 1.73
C THR A 171 -20.76 3.83 2.34
N TRP A 172 -21.03 5.09 1.99
CA TRP A 172 -22.27 5.79 2.42
C TRP A 172 -23.52 5.15 1.79
N ASN A 173 -23.39 4.52 0.61
CA ASN A 173 -24.48 3.85 -0.08
C ASN A 173 -24.71 2.41 0.43
N GLY A 174 -23.88 1.91 1.32
CA GLY A 174 -23.99 0.57 1.87
C GLY A 174 -23.12 -0.48 1.17
N ASP A 175 -22.34 -0.10 0.17
CA ASP A 175 -21.50 -1.03 -0.60
C ASP A 175 -20.22 -1.37 0.15
N PRO A 176 -19.87 -2.65 0.32
CA PRO A 176 -18.59 -3.05 0.91
C PRO A 176 -17.44 -2.83 -0.08
N VAL A 177 -16.33 -2.26 0.41
CA VAL A 177 -15.16 -1.90 -0.41
C VAL A 177 -13.88 -2.31 0.30
N ILE A 178 -12.90 -2.82 -0.46
CA ILE A 178 -11.51 -3.04 -0.04
C ILE A 178 -10.57 -2.15 -0.83
N PHE A 179 -9.33 -1.98 -0.34
CA PHE A 179 -8.29 -1.28 -1.08
C PHE A 179 -7.58 -2.18 -2.09
N VAL A 180 -7.14 -1.56 -3.19
CA VAL A 180 -6.18 -2.12 -4.14
C VAL A 180 -5.06 -1.09 -4.34
N VAL A 181 -3.82 -1.50 -4.09
CA VAL A 181 -2.62 -0.71 -4.37
C VAL A 181 -2.15 -1.03 -5.76
N ALA A 182 -2.16 -0.06 -6.66
CA ALA A 182 -1.98 -0.31 -8.08
C ALA A 182 -1.00 0.66 -8.76
N ASN A 183 -0.41 0.17 -9.86
CA ASN A 183 0.28 0.98 -10.84
C ASN A 183 -0.23 0.59 -12.24
N GLY A 184 -1.26 1.30 -12.72
CA GLY A 184 -1.91 1.04 -14.01
C GLY A 184 -1.21 1.67 -15.22
N GLY A 185 -0.01 2.26 -15.05
CA GLY A 185 0.74 2.96 -16.11
C GLY A 185 0.43 4.46 -16.23
N ALA A 186 -0.66 4.94 -15.66
CA ALA A 186 -0.94 6.37 -15.51
C ALA A 186 -0.28 6.96 -14.25
N GLY A 187 0.20 6.12 -13.35
CA GLY A 187 0.82 6.48 -12.09
C GLY A 187 0.49 5.50 -10.98
N LEU A 188 1.01 5.81 -9.81
CA LEU A 188 0.78 5.05 -8.59
C LEU A 188 -0.54 5.50 -7.96
N ILE A 189 -1.47 4.57 -7.74
CA ILE A 189 -2.82 4.87 -7.28
C ILE A 189 -3.26 3.93 -6.16
N LEU A 190 -4.04 4.46 -5.22
CA LEU A 190 -4.82 3.68 -4.26
C LEU A 190 -6.27 3.64 -4.74
N ILE A 191 -6.78 2.45 -5.02
CA ILE A 191 -8.13 2.24 -5.56
C ILE A 191 -9.02 1.63 -4.48
N GLY A 192 -10.31 2.00 -4.45
CA GLY A 192 -11.37 1.26 -3.78
C GLY A 192 -12.05 0.31 -4.76
N GLN A 193 -12.24 -0.94 -4.37
CA GLN A 193 -12.93 -1.96 -5.17
C GLN A 193 -14.10 -2.54 -4.39
N HIS A 194 -15.27 -2.66 -5.04
CA HIS A 194 -16.42 -3.36 -4.44
C HIS A 194 -16.07 -4.79 -4.08
N ALA A 195 -16.43 -5.22 -2.89
CA ALA A 195 -15.92 -6.43 -2.25
C ALA A 195 -16.94 -7.10 -1.31
N SER A 196 -18.12 -7.42 -1.82
CA SER A 196 -19.05 -8.31 -1.12
C SER A 196 -18.48 -9.75 -1.08
N ALA A 197 -18.94 -10.57 -0.15
CA ALA A 197 -18.43 -11.93 0.02
C ALA A 197 -18.58 -12.81 -1.24
N ASP A 198 -19.57 -12.52 -2.08
CA ASP A 198 -19.88 -13.21 -3.33
C ASP A 198 -19.21 -12.56 -4.56
N THR A 199 -18.51 -11.43 -4.40
CA THR A 199 -17.79 -10.76 -5.48
C THR A 199 -16.79 -11.73 -6.11
N GLN A 200 -16.94 -11.97 -7.43
CA GLN A 200 -16.05 -12.83 -8.18
C GLN A 200 -14.76 -12.11 -8.53
N ILE A 201 -13.64 -12.68 -8.13
CA ILE A 201 -12.29 -12.14 -8.37
C ILE A 201 -11.48 -13.18 -9.12
N PRO A 202 -10.72 -12.79 -10.18
CA PRO A 202 -9.83 -13.71 -10.87
C PRO A 202 -8.83 -14.34 -9.91
N THR A 203 -8.61 -15.65 -10.00
CA THR A 203 -7.67 -16.34 -9.11
C THR A 203 -6.19 -15.97 -9.38
N SER A 204 -5.92 -15.30 -10.50
CA SER A 204 -4.62 -14.67 -10.78
C SER A 204 -4.39 -13.38 -10.00
N ALA A 205 -5.44 -12.81 -9.37
CA ALA A 205 -5.33 -11.60 -8.56
C ALA A 205 -4.45 -11.84 -7.32
N VAL A 206 -3.50 -10.94 -7.08
CA VAL A 206 -2.59 -11.02 -5.94
C VAL A 206 -3.23 -10.37 -4.72
N PHE A 207 -3.26 -11.09 -3.62
CA PHE A 207 -3.76 -10.61 -2.33
C PHE A 207 -2.64 -10.43 -1.32
N LEU A 208 -2.81 -9.41 -0.48
CA LEU A 208 -1.94 -9.13 0.66
C LEU A 208 -2.59 -9.59 1.95
N PHE A 209 -1.87 -10.41 2.68
CA PHE A 209 -2.25 -10.89 4.01
C PHE A 209 -1.11 -10.68 4.99
N VAL A 210 -1.36 -10.94 6.27
CA VAL A 210 -0.33 -11.02 7.30
C VAL A 210 -0.30 -12.45 7.84
N ARG A 211 0.90 -12.94 8.16
CA ARG A 211 1.03 -14.13 8.98
C ARG A 211 1.00 -13.70 10.44
N PRO A 212 0.06 -14.21 11.25
CA PRO A 212 0.13 -14.03 12.69
C PRO A 212 1.50 -14.48 13.18
N PRO A 213 2.14 -13.76 14.13
CA PRO A 213 3.35 -14.27 14.75
C PRO A 213 3.04 -15.66 15.30
N ASP A 214 3.94 -16.61 15.05
CA ASP A 214 3.82 -17.96 15.63
C ASP A 214 3.62 -17.76 17.12
N THR A 215 2.42 -18.07 17.60
CA THR A 215 2.17 -18.11 19.05
C THR A 215 3.12 -19.19 19.56
N PRO A 216 4.09 -18.87 20.45
CA PRO A 216 4.95 -19.91 20.99
C PRO A 216 4.01 -20.92 21.65
N GLU A 217 3.93 -22.11 21.06
CA GLU A 217 3.22 -23.25 21.60
C GLU A 217 3.61 -23.34 23.07
N LEU A 218 2.62 -23.13 23.96
CA LEU A 218 2.81 -23.24 25.39
C LEU A 218 3.54 -24.56 25.60
N ALA A 219 4.85 -24.46 25.84
CA ALA A 219 5.72 -25.59 26.10
C ALA A 219 4.96 -26.43 27.12
N GLN A 220 4.54 -27.65 26.71
CA GLN A 220 3.90 -28.61 27.54
C GLN A 220 4.76 -28.73 28.81
N VAL A 221 4.25 -28.14 29.89
CA VAL A 221 4.80 -28.33 31.23
C VAL A 221 4.65 -29.84 31.49
N ARG A 222 5.73 -30.54 31.17
CA ARG A 222 5.89 -31.97 31.50
C ARG A 222 5.92 -32.03 33.00
N ALA A 223 4.77 -32.42 33.60
CA ALA A 223 4.68 -32.69 35.02
C ALA A 223 5.76 -33.71 35.38
N PRO A 224 6.55 -33.48 36.46
CA PRO A 224 7.50 -34.48 36.92
C PRO A 224 6.72 -35.72 37.38
N ALA A 225 7.06 -36.89 36.78
CA ALA A 225 6.58 -38.17 37.24
C ALA A 225 7.03 -38.40 38.69
N ARG A 226 6.06 -38.69 39.55
CA ARG A 226 6.29 -39.20 40.92
C ARG A 226 6.61 -40.66 40.88
#